data_57d53022c4439848953146453a7e26ca
#
_entry.id   57d53022c4439848953146453a7e26ca
#
_cell.length_a   1.000
_cell.length_b   1.000
_cell.length_c   1.000
_cell.angle_alpha   90.00
_cell.angle_beta   90.00
_cell.angle_gamma   90.00
#
_symmetry.space_group_name_H-M   'P 1'
#
loop_
_entity.id
_entity.type
_entity.pdbx_description
1 polymer ?
#
loop_
_entity_poly.entity_id
_entity_poly.type
_entity_poly.pdbx_seq_one_letter_code
_entity_poly.pdbx_strand_id
1 'polypeptide(L)'
;SPIKAIGKISAAGGVTKATAGVTVTRISVGYYRVTLPTGAVSDADYIIQLTQPGRGGAGNDDPGISYSNQTATSFEVIIGDNDNGGTDRSRFDSEFMFTVLDL
;
A
#
# COMPACT_ATOMS: atom_id res chain seq x y z
N SER A 1 9.33 -16.82 10.97
CA SER A 1 9.67 -15.42 10.68
C SER A 1 8.48 -14.52 10.97
N PRO A 2 8.66 -13.38 11.61
CA PRO A 2 7.57 -12.40 11.75
C PRO A 2 7.21 -11.72 10.42
N ILE A 3 8.08 -11.75 9.43
CA ILE A 3 7.79 -11.20 8.10
C ILE A 3 6.94 -12.19 7.34
N LYS A 4 5.71 -11.82 7.02
CA LYS A 4 4.74 -12.71 6.35
C LYS A 4 4.65 -12.44 4.86
N ALA A 5 4.84 -11.21 4.43
CA ALA A 5 4.88 -10.82 3.02
C ALA A 5 5.51 -9.44 2.88
N ILE A 6 6.18 -9.22 1.76
CA ILE A 6 6.72 -7.91 1.39
C ILE A 6 6.49 -7.69 -0.09
N GLY A 7 6.45 -6.43 -0.50
CA GLY A 7 6.31 -6.12 -1.91
C GLY A 7 6.64 -4.69 -2.26
N LYS A 8 7.05 -4.53 -3.51
CA LYS A 8 7.23 -3.24 -4.18
C LYS A 8 6.31 -3.24 -5.39
N ILE A 9 5.42 -2.25 -5.44
CA ILE A 9 4.31 -2.20 -6.38
C ILE A 9 4.44 -0.93 -7.21
N SER A 10 4.30 -1.06 -8.52
CA SER A 10 4.38 0.09 -9.42
C SER A 10 3.12 0.96 -9.34
N ALA A 11 3.22 2.18 -9.83
CA ALA A 11 2.09 3.12 -9.86
C ALA A 11 0.88 2.56 -10.62
N ALA A 12 1.12 1.73 -11.62
CA ALA A 12 0.05 1.09 -12.39
C ALA A 12 -0.58 -0.13 -11.68
N GLY A 13 -0.06 -0.53 -10.52
CA GLY A 13 -0.53 -1.70 -9.80
C GLY A 13 0.20 -2.99 -10.15
N GLY A 14 1.28 -2.92 -10.94
CA GLY A 14 2.09 -4.08 -11.24
C GLY A 14 3.01 -4.47 -10.08
N VAL A 15 3.27 -5.75 -9.92
CA VAL A 15 4.21 -6.24 -8.90
C VAL A 15 5.62 -6.13 -9.44
N THR A 16 6.41 -5.19 -8.93
CA THR A 16 7.82 -5.05 -9.30
C THR A 16 8.63 -6.18 -8.70
N LYS A 17 8.46 -6.42 -7.42
CA LYS A 17 8.96 -7.60 -6.71
C LYS A 17 8.13 -7.81 -5.46
N ALA A 18 7.89 -9.05 -5.10
CA ALA A 18 7.13 -9.37 -3.90
C ALA A 18 7.35 -10.83 -3.49
N THR A 19 6.93 -11.15 -2.28
CA THR A 19 6.79 -12.53 -1.84
C THR A 19 5.92 -13.29 -2.84
N ALA A 20 6.31 -14.52 -3.18
CA ALA A 20 5.57 -15.35 -4.11
C ALA A 20 4.12 -15.52 -3.65
N GLY A 21 3.17 -15.33 -4.56
CA GLY A 21 1.74 -15.42 -4.27
C GLY A 21 1.07 -14.08 -4.00
N VAL A 22 1.82 -13.01 -3.81
CA VAL A 22 1.25 -11.66 -3.71
C VAL A 22 0.70 -11.24 -5.08
N THR A 23 -0.53 -10.75 -5.09
CA THR A 23 -1.13 -10.13 -6.27
C THR A 23 -1.69 -8.76 -5.91
N VAL A 24 -1.77 -7.88 -6.89
CA VAL A 24 -2.27 -6.51 -6.68
C VAL A 24 -3.25 -6.16 -7.79
N THR A 25 -4.33 -5.50 -7.41
CA THR A 25 -5.32 -4.93 -8.33
C THR A 25 -5.37 -3.43 -8.10
N ARG A 26 -5.14 -2.63 -9.16
CA ARG A 26 -5.44 -1.21 -9.11
C ARG A 26 -6.95 -1.04 -9.28
N ILE A 27 -7.62 -0.59 -8.23
CA ILE A 27 -9.09 -0.45 -8.24
C ILE A 27 -9.47 0.83 -8.99
N SER A 28 -8.78 1.92 -8.68
CA SER A 28 -8.98 3.23 -9.31
C SER A 28 -7.76 4.09 -8.99
N VAL A 29 -7.77 5.36 -9.34
CA VAL A 29 -6.65 6.28 -9.09
C VAL A 29 -6.27 6.27 -7.62
N GLY A 30 -5.02 5.98 -7.32
CA GLY A 30 -4.49 5.96 -5.97
C GLY A 30 -5.14 4.94 -5.04
N TYR A 31 -5.75 3.90 -5.58
CA TYR A 31 -6.48 2.94 -4.79
C TYR A 31 -6.18 1.52 -5.29
N TYR A 32 -5.59 0.71 -4.42
CA TYR A 32 -5.07 -0.61 -4.77
C TYR A 32 -5.53 -1.63 -3.74
N ARG A 33 -5.72 -2.88 -4.19
CA ARG A 33 -5.91 -4.02 -3.29
C ARG A 33 -4.71 -4.94 -3.38
N VAL A 34 -4.09 -5.23 -2.24
CA VAL A 34 -3.01 -6.21 -2.13
C VAL A 34 -3.60 -7.49 -1.58
N THR A 35 -3.47 -8.58 -2.35
CA THR A 35 -3.90 -9.91 -1.92
C THR A 35 -2.69 -10.69 -1.47
N LEU A 36 -2.74 -11.21 -0.26
CA LEU A 36 -1.64 -11.93 0.38
C LEU A 36 -1.56 -13.37 -0.15
N PRO A 37 -0.37 -14.00 -0.06
CA PRO A 37 -0.26 -15.42 -0.34
C PRO A 37 -1.20 -16.22 0.56
N THR A 38 -1.78 -17.28 0.03
CA THR A 38 -2.69 -18.15 0.80
C THR A 38 -2.01 -18.64 2.07
N GLY A 39 -2.66 -18.43 3.21
CA GLY A 39 -2.14 -18.88 4.50
C GLY A 39 -1.01 -18.04 5.07
N ALA A 40 -0.68 -16.89 4.49
CA ALA A 40 0.40 -16.05 5.00
C ALA A 40 0.12 -15.55 6.42
N VAL A 41 -1.14 -15.24 6.72
CA VAL A 41 -1.60 -14.81 8.04
C VAL A 41 -2.83 -15.63 8.42
N SER A 42 -3.12 -15.73 9.73
CA SER A 42 -4.23 -16.56 10.21
C SER A 42 -5.53 -15.77 10.39
N ASP A 43 -5.45 -14.46 10.54
CA ASP A 43 -6.62 -13.60 10.74
C ASP A 43 -6.32 -12.18 10.23
N ALA A 44 -7.22 -11.25 10.49
CA ALA A 44 -7.09 -9.87 10.03
C ALA A 44 -6.25 -9.00 10.99
N ASP A 45 -5.66 -9.55 12.02
CA ASP A 45 -4.95 -8.81 13.06
C ASP A 45 -3.44 -8.90 12.86
N TYR A 46 -2.97 -8.41 11.74
CA TYR A 46 -1.54 -8.33 11.41
C TYR A 46 -1.12 -6.87 11.22
N ILE A 47 0.19 -6.66 11.18
CA ILE A 47 0.78 -5.32 11.09
C ILE A 47 1.09 -5.02 9.62
N ILE A 48 0.65 -3.85 9.14
CA ILE A 48 0.95 -3.35 7.81
C ILE A 48 1.83 -2.11 7.96
N GLN A 49 2.96 -2.11 7.25
CA GLN A 49 3.81 -0.93 7.11
C GLN A 49 3.87 -0.56 5.64
N LEU A 50 3.71 0.73 5.37
CA LEU A 50 3.63 1.28 4.01
C LEU A 50 4.62 2.41 3.84
N THR A 51 5.25 2.47 2.67
CA THR A 51 6.08 3.60 2.26
C THR A 51 5.81 3.93 0.81
N GLN A 52 6.05 5.19 0.45
CA GLN A 52 5.97 5.67 -0.92
C GLN A 52 7.16 6.58 -1.20
N PRO A 53 7.59 6.70 -2.47
CA PRO A 53 8.67 7.62 -2.80
C PRO A 53 8.23 9.07 -2.61
N GLY A 54 9.19 9.94 -2.38
CA GLY A 54 8.95 11.38 -2.38
C GLY A 54 8.50 11.84 -3.77
N ARG A 55 7.66 12.86 -3.82
CA ARG A 55 7.13 13.38 -5.08
C ARG A 55 8.00 14.46 -5.70
N GLY A 56 9.09 14.80 -5.07
CA GLY A 56 9.93 15.92 -5.48
C GLY A 56 9.41 17.22 -4.89
N GLY A 57 10.04 18.31 -5.29
CA GLY A 57 9.72 19.61 -4.70
C GLY A 57 10.46 19.82 -3.38
N ALA A 58 10.36 21.00 -2.84
CA ALA A 58 11.12 21.43 -1.67
C ALA A 58 10.40 21.13 -0.36
N GLY A 59 9.82 19.96 -0.22
CA GLY A 59 9.10 19.56 0.99
C GLY A 59 7.71 20.18 1.10
N ASN A 60 7.18 20.70 0.00
CA ASN A 60 5.87 21.32 -0.02
C ASN A 60 4.75 20.32 -0.35
N ASP A 61 5.08 19.18 -0.94
CA ASP A 61 4.10 18.15 -1.17
C ASP A 61 3.71 17.51 0.15
N ASP A 62 2.46 17.17 0.24
CA ASP A 62 1.89 16.52 1.42
C ASP A 62 1.29 15.17 1.04
N PRO A 63 2.11 14.25 0.49
CA PRO A 63 1.61 12.94 0.09
C PRO A 63 1.25 12.12 1.32
N GLY A 64 0.18 11.35 1.20
CA GLY A 64 -0.26 10.43 2.23
C GLY A 64 -0.46 9.03 1.67
N ILE A 65 -0.17 8.05 2.49
CA ILE A 65 -0.44 6.65 2.21
C ILE A 65 -1.06 6.00 3.44
N SER A 66 -2.10 5.22 3.24
CA SER A 66 -2.79 4.53 4.33
C SER A 66 -3.38 3.22 3.83
N TYR A 67 -3.76 2.36 4.77
CA TYR A 67 -4.46 1.12 4.45
C TYR A 67 -5.91 1.21 4.89
N SER A 68 -6.75 0.35 4.29
CA SER A 68 -8.13 0.15 4.66
C SER A 68 -8.56 -1.28 4.33
N ASN A 69 -9.74 -1.66 4.79
CA ASN A 69 -10.37 -2.96 4.47
C ASN A 69 -9.41 -4.15 4.68
N GLN A 70 -8.77 -4.19 5.84
CA GLN A 70 -7.85 -5.25 6.21
C GLN A 70 -8.64 -6.53 6.54
N THR A 71 -8.33 -7.59 5.82
CA THR A 71 -8.91 -8.93 6.04
C THR A 71 -7.78 -9.95 6.17
N ALA A 72 -8.11 -11.18 6.48
CA ALA A 72 -7.12 -12.25 6.56
C ALA A 72 -6.48 -12.60 5.21
N THR A 73 -7.01 -12.10 4.09
CA THR A 73 -6.51 -12.43 2.75
C THR A 73 -6.03 -11.22 1.96
N SER A 74 -6.43 -10.00 2.35
CA SER A 74 -6.09 -8.79 1.58
C SER A 74 -6.19 -7.54 2.44
N PHE A 75 -5.59 -6.47 1.94
CA PHE A 75 -5.81 -5.11 2.44
C PHE A 75 -5.80 -4.15 1.26
N GLU A 76 -6.32 -2.95 1.48
CA GLU A 76 -6.35 -1.92 0.46
C GLU A 76 -5.45 -0.77 0.84
N VAL A 77 -4.89 -0.11 -0.17
CA VAL A 77 -3.93 0.99 -0.02
C VAL A 77 -4.52 2.21 -0.72
N ILE A 78 -4.51 3.34 -0.04
CA ILE A 78 -4.98 4.62 -0.57
C ILE A 78 -3.82 5.60 -0.56
N ILE A 79 -3.57 6.23 -1.70
CA ILE A 79 -2.50 7.20 -1.88
C ILE A 79 -3.11 8.49 -2.40
N GLY A 80 -2.73 9.61 -1.78
CA GLY A 80 -3.25 10.89 -2.19
C GLY A 80 -2.46 12.06 -1.64
N ASP A 81 -2.91 13.25 -2.04
CA ASP A 81 -2.39 14.53 -1.58
C ASP A 81 -3.32 15.05 -0.50
N ASN A 82 -2.77 15.39 0.66
CA ASN A 82 -3.52 15.98 1.77
C ASN A 82 -3.62 17.50 1.68
N ASP A 83 -3.04 18.12 0.64
CA ASP A 83 -3.09 19.56 0.39
C ASP A 83 -2.63 20.38 1.61
N ASN A 84 -1.56 19.93 2.27
CA ASN A 84 -0.98 20.60 3.46
C ASN A 84 -2.06 20.99 4.50
N GLY A 85 -3.08 20.16 4.65
CA GLY A 85 -4.18 20.44 5.57
C GLY A 85 -5.30 21.30 4.98
N GLY A 86 -5.20 21.67 3.70
CA GLY A 86 -6.26 22.36 2.98
C GLY A 86 -7.40 21.43 2.58
N THR A 87 -8.16 21.85 1.58
CA THR A 87 -9.36 21.12 1.13
C THR A 87 -9.25 20.55 -0.27
N ASP A 88 -8.19 20.90 -1.02
CA ASP A 88 -7.97 20.44 -2.39
C ASP A 88 -7.24 19.08 -2.38
N ARG A 89 -7.92 18.08 -1.85
CA ARG A 89 -7.36 16.73 -1.70
C ARG A 89 -7.73 15.88 -2.89
N SER A 90 -6.74 15.13 -3.40
CA SER A 90 -6.98 14.23 -4.53
C SER A 90 -6.11 12.99 -4.40
N ARG A 91 -6.63 11.87 -4.90
CA ARG A 91 -5.85 10.64 -5.04
C ARG A 91 -4.94 10.75 -6.25
N PHE A 92 -3.81 10.06 -6.19
CA PHE A 92 -2.93 9.94 -7.34
C PHE A 92 -2.24 8.57 -7.32
N ASP A 93 -1.88 8.08 -8.50
CA ASP A 93 -1.14 6.83 -8.61
C ASP A 93 0.30 7.04 -8.19
N SER A 94 0.85 6.09 -7.46
CA SER A 94 2.25 6.11 -7.03
C SER A 94 2.75 4.70 -6.80
N GLU A 95 4.04 4.50 -7.04
CA GLU A 95 4.73 3.34 -6.49
C GLU A 95 4.55 3.33 -4.98
N PHE A 96 4.47 2.14 -4.40
CA PHE A 96 4.51 1.98 -2.95
C PHE A 96 5.15 0.66 -2.57
N MET A 97 5.58 0.57 -1.32
CA MET A 97 6.12 -0.65 -0.74
C MET A 97 5.31 -1.01 0.48
N PHE A 98 5.22 -2.31 0.75
CA PHE A 98 4.56 -2.78 1.94
C PHE A 98 5.35 -3.86 2.63
N THR A 99 5.17 -3.96 3.94
CA THR A 99 5.63 -5.07 4.78
C THR A 99 4.45 -5.53 5.61
N VAL A 100 4.20 -6.83 5.62
CA VAL A 100 3.21 -7.46 6.51
C VAL A 100 3.97 -8.26 7.55
N LEU A 101 3.73 -7.93 8.80
CA LEU A 101 4.36 -8.56 9.95
C LEU A 101 3.29 -9.17 10.86
N ASP A 102 3.61 -10.29 11.49
CA ASP A 102 2.73 -10.90 12.47
C ASP A 102 3.55 -11.66 13.50
N LEU A 103 3.03 -11.75 14.71
CA LEU A 103 3.70 -12.42 15.83
C LEU A 103 3.42 -13.92 15.86
#